data_4b214c2fe712f11bb9bba5ec8d145a5b
#
_entry.id   4b214c2fe712f11bb9bba5ec8d145a5b
#
_cell.length_a   1.000
_cell.length_b   1.000
_cell.length_c   1.000
_cell.angle_alpha   90.00
_cell.angle_beta   90.00
_cell.angle_gamma   90.00
#
_symmetry.space_group_name_H-M   'P 1'
#
loop_
_entity.id
_entity.type
_entity.pdbx_description
1 polymer ?
#
loop_
_entity_poly.entity_id
_entity_poly.type
_entity_poly.pdbx_seq_one_letter_code
_entity_poly.pdbx_strand_id
1 'polypeptide(L)'
;MYYRITDEVALRSWTDRGFAYYRRGMRKPLPLPAHLAKTMLRCDGEHDIETTPTVMYLVLKGLIEPCGAGEGPSSWSAYHRCDNVCFPMINLMVTGRCNFNCLHCFNAADNAALMTEWSFADLLDLLDQAQECGVTSFQLTGGEPMVHPRFLDLVREIYRRDMTVFALNTNGSHLTQEVLDELRSIGCDPEMKISFDGIGFHDWIRRRKGAEESALAAMRLCVENAFRVQANTQVNRKNVHTMMPTARLLDDIGVHAMRLIRTTEVPRWEANAPDACLGLEEYYARMLDFCRAYAASGMGMDIETWQFVGMRPQDRSFYLKPVKFASGSHHNGGYCCNCTHIMAAVTSEGEIVPCNQMSGYLLKLGISLGNLHTTSLRELLSDGAYTRIANMDAQDLAAAGHKCATCPHFSYCGGGCRALGLLFSGETTTRGLTYEDPAKCLFFEGGWYDRVREALDGWTNLSPIDA
;
A
#
# COMPACT_ATOMS: atom_id res chain seq x y z
N MET A 1 38.86 8.04 -17.97
CA MET A 1 38.43 6.70 -17.55
C MET A 1 36.95 6.56 -17.87
N TYR A 2 36.51 5.38 -18.33
CA TYR A 2 35.08 5.16 -18.63
C TYR A 2 34.34 4.66 -17.42
N TYR A 3 33.10 5.11 -17.26
CA TYR A 3 32.21 4.70 -16.18
C TYR A 3 30.82 4.39 -16.74
N ARG A 4 30.09 3.48 -16.06
CA ARG A 4 28.67 3.21 -16.35
C ARG A 4 27.85 3.26 -15.09
N ILE A 5 26.55 3.48 -15.23
CA ILE A 5 25.60 3.27 -14.14
C ILE A 5 25.59 1.77 -13.82
N THR A 6 25.69 1.39 -12.54
CA THR A 6 25.72 -0.02 -12.14
C THR A 6 24.42 -0.72 -12.49
N ASP A 7 24.45 -2.03 -12.71
CA ASP A 7 23.25 -2.83 -13.02
C ASP A 7 22.24 -2.92 -11.87
N GLU A 8 22.63 -2.48 -10.68
CA GLU A 8 21.77 -2.39 -9.49
C GLU A 8 21.01 -1.05 -9.37
N VAL A 9 21.24 -0.10 -10.26
CA VAL A 9 20.70 1.26 -10.17
C VAL A 9 20.08 1.68 -11.49
N ALA A 10 18.84 2.23 -11.43
CA ALA A 10 18.17 2.82 -12.57
C ALA A 10 17.96 4.32 -12.36
N LEU A 11 18.35 5.13 -13.35
CA LEU A 11 18.19 6.59 -13.33
C LEU A 11 16.90 6.99 -14.06
N ARG A 12 16.05 7.77 -13.40
CA ARG A 12 14.72 8.18 -13.92
C ARG A 12 14.46 9.66 -13.66
N SER A 13 13.50 10.22 -14.40
CA SER A 13 12.84 11.50 -14.06
C SER A 13 11.39 11.48 -14.50
N TRP A 14 10.53 12.30 -13.87
CA TRP A 14 9.09 12.43 -14.18
C TRP A 14 8.70 13.90 -14.34
N THR A 15 7.47 14.15 -14.77
CA THR A 15 6.96 15.51 -14.99
C THR A 15 6.86 16.32 -13.70
N ASP A 16 6.49 15.67 -12.60
CA ASP A 16 6.35 16.25 -11.24
C ASP A 16 7.60 16.11 -10.40
N ARG A 17 8.59 15.38 -10.87
CA ARG A 17 9.79 15.04 -10.11
C ARG A 17 11.03 15.10 -11.02
N GLY A 18 12.04 15.81 -10.58
CA GLY A 18 13.36 15.84 -11.23
C GLY A 18 14.05 14.47 -11.20
N PHE A 19 15.37 14.48 -11.32
CA PHE A 19 16.13 13.24 -11.31
C PHE A 19 15.98 12.46 -10.00
N ALA A 20 15.81 11.17 -10.14
CA ALA A 20 15.81 10.22 -9.05
C ALA A 20 16.38 8.89 -9.50
N TYR A 21 16.78 8.04 -8.57
CA TYR A 21 17.26 6.70 -8.86
C TYR A 21 16.56 5.65 -8.02
N TYR A 22 16.46 4.45 -8.57
CA TYR A 22 16.09 3.24 -7.86
C TYR A 22 17.32 2.36 -7.65
N ARG A 23 17.32 1.60 -6.54
CA ARG A 23 18.09 0.35 -6.47
C ARG A 23 17.15 -0.82 -6.69
N ARG A 24 17.63 -1.93 -7.22
CA ARG A 24 16.81 -3.15 -7.38
C ARG A 24 16.10 -3.50 -6.07
N GLY A 25 14.81 -3.82 -6.16
CA GLY A 25 13.95 -4.09 -5.00
C GLY A 25 13.47 -2.88 -4.21
N MET A 26 13.89 -1.67 -4.52
CA MET A 26 13.32 -0.46 -3.91
C MET A 26 11.92 -0.16 -4.43
N ARG A 27 11.02 0.21 -3.50
CA ARG A 27 9.63 0.58 -3.80
C ARG A 27 9.46 2.06 -4.18
N LYS A 28 10.41 2.90 -3.84
CA LYS A 28 10.32 4.35 -4.05
C LYS A 28 11.63 4.87 -4.61
N PRO A 29 11.57 5.83 -5.56
CA PRO A 29 12.77 6.49 -6.04
C PRO A 29 13.37 7.39 -4.96
N LEU A 30 14.67 7.44 -4.91
CA LEU A 30 15.42 8.39 -4.10
C LEU A 30 15.78 9.62 -4.95
N PRO A 31 15.51 10.84 -4.46
CA PRO A 31 15.82 12.04 -5.20
C PRO A 31 17.35 12.15 -5.43
N LEU A 32 17.73 12.61 -6.59
CA LEU A 32 19.12 12.80 -6.99
C LEU A 32 19.35 14.27 -7.34
N PRO A 33 20.30 14.94 -6.68
CA PRO A 33 20.68 16.31 -7.02
C PRO A 33 21.09 16.44 -8.49
N ALA A 34 20.67 17.51 -9.15
CA ALA A 34 20.87 17.70 -10.60
C ALA A 34 22.35 17.63 -11.04
N HIS A 35 23.30 18.10 -10.20
CA HIS A 35 24.72 18.01 -10.52
C HIS A 35 25.23 16.57 -10.52
N LEU A 36 24.75 15.71 -9.61
CA LEU A 36 25.06 14.28 -9.59
C LEU A 36 24.44 13.56 -10.79
N ALA A 37 23.18 13.87 -11.09
CA ALA A 37 22.49 13.31 -12.24
C ALA A 37 23.18 13.64 -13.56
N LYS A 38 23.62 14.88 -13.75
CA LYS A 38 24.39 15.30 -14.93
C LYS A 38 25.70 14.51 -15.10
N THR A 39 26.37 14.18 -14.01
CA THR A 39 27.56 13.32 -14.04
C THR A 39 27.17 11.89 -14.42
N MET A 40 26.11 11.33 -13.81
CA MET A 40 25.64 9.97 -14.13
C MET A 40 25.17 9.84 -15.57
N LEU A 41 24.54 10.87 -16.17
CA LEU A 41 24.15 10.87 -17.59
C LEU A 41 25.33 10.72 -18.58
N ARG A 42 26.52 11.05 -18.13
CA ARG A 42 27.76 10.87 -18.92
C ARG A 42 28.43 9.53 -18.66
N CYS A 43 27.97 8.79 -17.63
CA CYS A 43 28.50 7.47 -17.29
C CYS A 43 27.78 6.41 -18.14
N ASP A 44 28.01 6.45 -19.44
CA ASP A 44 27.40 5.62 -20.47
C ASP A 44 28.37 4.62 -21.11
N GLY A 45 29.64 4.59 -20.64
CA GLY A 45 30.70 3.76 -21.20
C GLY A 45 31.32 4.33 -22.47
N GLU A 46 30.78 5.39 -23.05
CA GLU A 46 31.26 6.00 -24.30
C GLU A 46 32.09 7.26 -24.04
N HIS A 47 31.75 8.02 -23.01
CA HIS A 47 32.46 9.24 -22.66
C HIS A 47 33.64 8.97 -21.73
N ASP A 48 34.81 9.50 -22.08
CA ASP A 48 35.98 9.58 -21.17
C ASP A 48 35.70 10.65 -20.10
N ILE A 49 35.66 10.26 -18.83
CA ILE A 49 35.32 11.11 -17.70
C ILE A 49 36.50 11.22 -16.75
N GLU A 50 36.88 12.46 -16.42
CA GLU A 50 37.86 12.73 -15.40
C GLU A 50 37.37 12.26 -14.03
N THR A 51 38.24 11.61 -13.26
CA THR A 51 37.93 11.13 -11.91
C THR A 51 37.90 12.30 -10.90
N THR A 52 36.82 13.00 -10.85
CA THR A 52 36.56 14.11 -9.92
C THR A 52 36.07 13.61 -8.56
N PRO A 53 36.05 14.46 -7.50
CA PRO A 53 35.42 14.11 -6.23
C PRO A 53 33.96 13.66 -6.37
N THR A 54 33.21 14.23 -7.32
CA THR A 54 31.82 13.84 -7.62
C THR A 54 31.77 12.40 -8.17
N VAL A 55 32.66 12.05 -9.12
CA VAL A 55 32.73 10.70 -9.65
C VAL A 55 33.11 9.71 -8.55
N MET A 56 34.11 10.04 -7.72
CA MET A 56 34.50 9.20 -6.58
C MET A 56 33.33 8.99 -5.60
N TYR A 57 32.55 10.04 -5.29
CA TYR A 57 31.38 9.93 -4.46
C TYR A 57 30.35 8.97 -5.04
N LEU A 58 30.04 9.08 -6.33
CA LEU A 58 29.10 8.20 -7.03
C LEU A 58 29.56 6.74 -7.02
N VAL A 59 30.87 6.49 -7.21
CA VAL A 59 31.47 5.15 -7.10
C VAL A 59 31.34 4.60 -5.69
N LEU A 60 31.71 5.39 -4.67
CA LEU A 60 31.58 4.99 -3.25
C LEU A 60 30.14 4.68 -2.85
N LYS A 61 29.17 5.39 -3.45
CA LYS A 61 27.75 5.11 -3.26
C LYS A 61 27.24 3.92 -4.08
N GLY A 62 28.07 3.31 -4.92
CA GLY A 62 27.67 2.22 -5.81
C GLY A 62 26.57 2.62 -6.80
N LEU A 63 26.62 3.87 -7.28
CA LEU A 63 25.71 4.38 -8.30
C LEU A 63 26.29 4.25 -9.71
N ILE A 64 27.61 4.33 -9.80
CA ILE A 64 28.39 4.10 -11.02
C ILE A 64 29.60 3.20 -10.73
N GLU A 65 30.13 2.60 -11.76
CA GLU A 65 31.35 1.76 -11.70
C GLU A 65 32.26 2.03 -12.88
N PRO A 66 33.60 1.81 -12.73
CA PRO A 66 34.50 1.82 -13.87
C PRO A 66 34.15 0.70 -14.87
N CYS A 67 34.31 0.99 -16.15
CA CYS A 67 34.04 0.02 -17.23
C CYS A 67 35.03 0.15 -18.37
N GLY A 68 34.98 -0.75 -19.32
CA GLY A 68 35.69 -0.63 -20.61
C GLY A 68 35.03 0.40 -21.54
N ALA A 69 35.76 0.90 -22.51
CA ALA A 69 35.22 1.76 -23.57
C ALA A 69 34.13 0.99 -24.36
N GLY A 70 32.94 1.59 -24.49
CA GLY A 70 31.80 0.97 -25.14
C GLY A 70 30.94 0.05 -24.24
N GLU A 71 31.29 -0.13 -22.96
CA GLU A 71 30.52 -0.90 -22.01
C GLU A 71 29.50 0.00 -21.31
N GLY A 72 28.37 0.28 -21.96
CA GLY A 72 27.27 1.10 -21.40
C GLY A 72 26.49 0.41 -20.30
N PRO A 73 25.57 1.16 -19.63
CA PRO A 73 24.63 0.61 -18.66
C PRO A 73 23.64 -0.34 -19.34
N SER A 74 23.08 -1.28 -18.56
CA SER A 74 21.97 -2.11 -19.04
C SER A 74 20.76 -1.24 -19.42
N SER A 75 19.83 -1.78 -20.22
CA SER A 75 18.61 -1.08 -20.64
C SER A 75 17.78 -0.62 -19.43
N TRP A 76 17.77 -1.40 -18.35
CA TRP A 76 17.10 -1.03 -17.10
C TRP A 76 17.81 0.12 -16.38
N SER A 77 19.15 0.11 -16.36
CA SER A 77 19.96 1.09 -15.64
C SER A 77 20.06 2.43 -16.37
N ALA A 78 19.98 2.39 -17.70
CA ALA A 78 20.04 3.59 -18.52
C ALA A 78 18.99 4.62 -18.12
N TYR A 79 19.34 5.90 -18.29
CA TYR A 79 18.41 6.98 -18.02
C TYR A 79 17.16 6.87 -18.88
N HIS A 80 16.00 6.95 -18.21
CA HIS A 80 14.71 7.04 -18.85
C HIS A 80 13.91 8.22 -18.27
N ARG A 81 13.38 9.07 -19.15
CA ARG A 81 12.44 10.13 -18.81
C ARG A 81 11.03 9.60 -18.98
N CYS A 82 10.26 9.62 -17.90
CA CYS A 82 8.85 9.27 -17.91
C CYS A 82 8.00 10.54 -18.08
N ASP A 83 7.16 10.59 -19.11
CA ASP A 83 6.32 11.74 -19.42
C ASP A 83 4.96 11.70 -18.71
N ASN A 84 4.97 11.25 -17.47
CA ASN A 84 3.83 11.13 -16.56
C ASN A 84 4.23 11.60 -15.15
N VAL A 85 3.23 11.72 -14.25
CA VAL A 85 3.44 11.93 -12.81
C VAL A 85 3.98 10.64 -12.18
N CYS A 86 4.86 10.75 -11.20
CA CYS A 86 5.54 9.63 -10.57
C CYS A 86 4.61 8.78 -9.69
N PHE A 87 4.25 7.59 -10.15
CA PHE A 87 3.59 6.55 -9.36
C PHE A 87 4.46 5.28 -9.40
N PRO A 88 5.36 5.10 -8.42
CA PRO A 88 6.33 4.00 -8.45
C PRO A 88 5.72 2.61 -8.24
N MET A 89 4.48 2.52 -7.77
CA MET A 89 3.83 1.26 -7.45
C MET A 89 2.43 1.17 -8.05
N ILE A 90 2.04 -0.06 -8.40
CA ILE A 90 0.66 -0.39 -8.78
C ILE A 90 0.11 -1.45 -7.82
N ASN A 91 -1.10 -1.21 -7.30
CA ASN A 91 -1.91 -2.22 -6.65
C ASN A 91 -2.86 -2.81 -7.69
N LEU A 92 -2.55 -4.00 -8.18
CA LEU A 92 -3.26 -4.64 -9.28
C LEU A 92 -4.25 -5.69 -8.78
N MET A 93 -5.53 -5.50 -9.07
CA MET A 93 -6.54 -6.56 -8.96
C MET A 93 -6.45 -7.46 -10.20
N VAL A 94 -5.74 -8.59 -10.06
CA VAL A 94 -5.48 -9.53 -11.16
C VAL A 94 -6.77 -10.15 -11.70
N THR A 95 -7.73 -10.38 -10.81
CA THR A 95 -9.05 -10.94 -11.12
C THR A 95 -10.08 -10.49 -10.10
N GLY A 96 -11.33 -10.31 -10.51
CA GLY A 96 -12.48 -10.13 -9.62
C GLY A 96 -13.01 -11.45 -9.05
N ARG A 97 -12.59 -12.61 -9.62
CA ARG A 97 -13.02 -13.94 -9.18
C ARG A 97 -12.40 -14.32 -7.85
N CYS A 98 -13.16 -14.99 -7.01
CA CYS A 98 -12.69 -15.51 -5.74
C CYS A 98 -13.31 -16.86 -5.43
N ASN A 99 -12.55 -17.75 -4.81
CA ASN A 99 -13.05 -19.03 -4.32
C ASN A 99 -13.74 -18.94 -2.94
N PHE A 100 -13.82 -17.73 -2.35
CA PHE A 100 -14.56 -17.41 -1.14
C PHE A 100 -15.71 -16.43 -1.42
N ASN A 101 -16.66 -16.33 -0.48
CA ASN A 101 -17.82 -15.45 -0.58
C ASN A 101 -18.02 -14.65 0.73
N CYS A 102 -17.01 -13.89 1.11
CA CYS A 102 -16.91 -13.23 2.40
C CYS A 102 -18.05 -12.22 2.65
N LEU A 103 -18.54 -12.14 3.91
CA LEU A 103 -19.62 -11.23 4.31
C LEU A 103 -19.28 -9.75 4.11
N HIS A 104 -18.02 -9.38 4.28
CA HIS A 104 -17.51 -8.02 4.27
C HIS A 104 -16.80 -7.64 2.97
N CYS A 105 -16.83 -8.51 1.94
CA CYS A 105 -16.07 -8.28 0.72
C CYS A 105 -16.60 -7.07 -0.05
N PHE A 106 -15.80 -6.02 -0.15
CA PHE A 106 -16.17 -4.82 -0.90
C PHE A 106 -15.95 -4.99 -2.43
N ASN A 107 -15.08 -5.90 -2.86
CA ASN A 107 -14.85 -6.22 -4.27
C ASN A 107 -15.99 -7.05 -4.89
N ALA A 108 -16.67 -7.85 -4.09
CA ALA A 108 -17.81 -8.67 -4.53
C ALA A 108 -19.15 -8.11 -4.01
N ALA A 109 -19.22 -6.83 -3.72
CA ALA A 109 -20.41 -6.14 -3.22
C ALA A 109 -21.51 -6.16 -4.26
N ASP A 110 -22.32 -7.22 -4.27
CA ASP A 110 -23.57 -7.42 -5.04
C ASP A 110 -23.46 -7.22 -6.57
N ASN A 111 -22.25 -7.19 -7.13
CA ASN A 111 -22.08 -6.89 -8.53
C ASN A 111 -21.30 -8.01 -9.25
N ALA A 112 -22.00 -8.80 -10.04
CA ALA A 112 -21.39 -9.80 -10.92
C ALA A 112 -20.37 -9.19 -11.91
N ALA A 113 -20.48 -7.90 -12.22
CA ALA A 113 -19.53 -7.17 -13.04
C ALA A 113 -18.14 -7.08 -12.41
N LEU A 114 -18.03 -7.17 -11.06
CA LEU A 114 -16.74 -7.24 -10.37
C LEU A 114 -16.06 -8.60 -10.46
N MET A 115 -16.69 -9.60 -11.09
CA MET A 115 -16.08 -10.90 -11.35
C MET A 115 -15.40 -10.97 -12.72
N THR A 116 -14.94 -9.86 -13.23
CA THR A 116 -14.14 -9.78 -14.44
C THR A 116 -12.72 -10.29 -14.20
N GLU A 117 -12.05 -10.62 -15.26
CA GLU A 117 -10.69 -11.11 -15.23
C GLU A 117 -9.89 -10.47 -16.37
N TRP A 118 -8.72 -10.01 -16.09
CA TRP A 118 -7.81 -9.54 -17.13
C TRP A 118 -7.46 -10.69 -18.08
N SER A 119 -7.47 -10.42 -19.39
CA SER A 119 -6.80 -11.32 -20.31
C SER A 119 -5.29 -11.27 -20.05
N PHE A 120 -4.58 -12.38 -20.32
CA PHE A 120 -3.14 -12.38 -20.13
C PHE A 120 -2.42 -11.41 -21.10
N ALA A 121 -2.99 -11.17 -22.28
CA ALA A 121 -2.47 -10.19 -23.23
C ALA A 121 -2.58 -8.76 -22.69
N ASP A 122 -3.73 -8.40 -22.09
CA ASP A 122 -3.91 -7.07 -21.48
C ASP A 122 -3.01 -6.88 -20.25
N LEU A 123 -2.75 -7.95 -19.49
CA LEU A 123 -1.78 -7.92 -18.41
C LEU A 123 -0.36 -7.63 -18.91
N LEU A 124 0.06 -8.25 -20.01
CA LEU A 124 1.36 -8.01 -20.62
C LEU A 124 1.48 -6.57 -21.12
N ASP A 125 0.44 -6.07 -21.79
CA ASP A 125 0.38 -4.68 -22.25
C ASP A 125 0.45 -3.70 -21.07
N LEU A 126 -0.29 -3.95 -19.98
CA LEU A 126 -0.21 -3.17 -18.74
C LEU A 126 1.21 -3.17 -18.17
N LEU A 127 1.91 -4.31 -18.15
CA LEU A 127 3.28 -4.38 -17.65
C LEU A 127 4.25 -3.57 -18.51
N ASP A 128 4.10 -3.59 -19.84
CA ASP A 128 4.92 -2.81 -20.76
C ASP A 128 4.68 -1.30 -20.53
N GLN A 129 3.43 -0.87 -20.44
CA GLN A 129 3.06 0.51 -20.10
C GLN A 129 3.57 0.93 -18.70
N ALA A 130 3.50 0.03 -17.72
CA ALA A 130 3.99 0.30 -16.36
C ALA A 130 5.52 0.53 -16.35
N GLN A 131 6.27 -0.26 -17.10
CA GLN A 131 7.72 -0.09 -17.25
C GLN A 131 8.06 1.28 -17.90
N GLU A 132 7.34 1.67 -18.95
CA GLU A 132 7.49 2.97 -19.61
C GLU A 132 7.16 4.14 -18.66
N CYS A 133 6.15 3.99 -17.78
CA CYS A 133 5.79 4.99 -16.78
C CYS A 133 6.73 5.05 -15.56
N GLY A 134 7.76 4.19 -15.51
CA GLY A 134 8.71 4.14 -14.41
C GLY A 134 8.15 3.47 -13.14
N VAL A 135 7.16 2.61 -13.27
CA VAL A 135 6.69 1.71 -12.20
C VAL A 135 7.76 0.67 -11.93
N THR A 136 8.02 0.38 -10.65
CA THR A 136 9.05 -0.59 -10.24
C THR A 136 8.48 -1.76 -9.46
N SER A 137 7.26 -1.64 -8.91
CA SER A 137 6.76 -2.70 -8.06
C SER A 137 5.23 -2.80 -8.05
N PHE A 138 4.77 -4.01 -7.78
CA PHE A 138 3.35 -4.35 -7.74
C PHE A 138 2.95 -4.89 -6.36
N GLN A 139 1.76 -4.55 -5.91
CA GLN A 139 1.00 -5.32 -4.95
C GLN A 139 -0.06 -6.10 -5.72
N LEU A 140 -0.02 -7.42 -5.64
CA LEU A 140 -1.02 -8.25 -6.30
C LEU A 140 -2.18 -8.54 -5.35
N THR A 141 -3.39 -8.37 -5.85
CA THR A 141 -4.64 -8.57 -5.14
C THR A 141 -5.74 -9.01 -6.13
N GLY A 142 -6.99 -8.97 -5.70
CA GLY A 142 -8.13 -9.29 -6.55
C GLY A 142 -9.31 -9.73 -5.71
N GLY A 143 -10.14 -10.62 -6.25
CA GLY A 143 -10.92 -11.53 -5.44
C GLY A 143 -9.97 -12.44 -4.67
N GLU A 144 -9.42 -13.46 -5.35
CA GLU A 144 -8.22 -14.20 -4.93
C GLU A 144 -7.25 -14.24 -6.13
N PRO A 145 -6.10 -13.59 -6.07
CA PRO A 145 -5.23 -13.43 -7.24
C PRO A 145 -4.74 -14.77 -7.81
N MET A 146 -4.53 -15.78 -6.96
CA MET A 146 -4.06 -17.10 -7.37
C MET A 146 -5.17 -17.97 -8.03
N VAL A 147 -6.41 -17.51 -8.11
CA VAL A 147 -7.46 -18.14 -8.95
C VAL A 147 -7.23 -17.84 -10.43
N HIS A 148 -6.52 -16.77 -10.76
CA HIS A 148 -6.16 -16.47 -12.14
C HIS A 148 -5.25 -17.56 -12.71
N PRO A 149 -5.62 -18.23 -13.83
CA PRO A 149 -4.90 -19.42 -14.33
C PRO A 149 -3.45 -19.15 -14.75
N ARG A 150 -3.12 -17.90 -15.04
CA ARG A 150 -1.78 -17.47 -15.45
C ARG A 150 -1.06 -16.63 -14.36
N PHE A 151 -1.43 -16.82 -13.07
CA PHE A 151 -0.88 -16.03 -11.96
C PHE A 151 0.66 -16.10 -11.87
N LEU A 152 1.23 -17.29 -11.88
CA LEU A 152 2.69 -17.46 -11.80
C LEU A 152 3.40 -16.95 -13.06
N ASP A 153 2.77 -17.06 -14.23
CA ASP A 153 3.31 -16.46 -15.45
C ASP A 153 3.33 -14.94 -15.38
N LEU A 154 2.29 -14.32 -14.80
CA LEU A 154 2.25 -12.89 -14.56
C LEU A 154 3.41 -12.47 -13.64
N VAL A 155 3.67 -13.21 -12.57
CA VAL A 155 4.80 -12.94 -11.67
C VAL A 155 6.12 -13.02 -12.44
N ARG A 156 6.34 -14.08 -13.25
CA ARG A 156 7.55 -14.19 -14.09
C ARG A 156 7.71 -12.99 -15.03
N GLU A 157 6.62 -12.55 -15.66
CA GLU A 157 6.64 -11.42 -16.60
C GLU A 157 6.93 -10.07 -15.92
N ILE A 158 6.50 -9.88 -14.66
CA ILE A 158 6.88 -8.72 -13.85
C ILE A 158 8.39 -8.72 -13.62
N TYR A 159 8.96 -9.84 -13.18
CA TYR A 159 10.41 -9.95 -12.91
C TYR A 159 11.25 -9.89 -14.17
N ARG A 160 10.77 -10.44 -15.30
CA ARG A 160 11.45 -10.31 -16.61
C ARG A 160 11.61 -8.85 -17.08
N ARG A 161 10.73 -7.96 -16.60
CA ARG A 161 10.78 -6.51 -16.88
C ARG A 161 11.51 -5.71 -15.79
N ASP A 162 12.30 -6.37 -14.96
CA ASP A 162 13.03 -5.75 -13.83
C ASP A 162 12.13 -5.02 -12.81
N MET A 163 10.84 -5.38 -12.76
CA MET A 163 9.90 -4.95 -11.74
C MET A 163 9.77 -6.03 -10.67
N THR A 164 9.16 -5.73 -9.54
CA THR A 164 9.05 -6.65 -8.40
C THR A 164 7.61 -6.74 -7.88
N VAL A 165 7.29 -7.84 -7.20
CA VAL A 165 6.07 -7.96 -6.39
C VAL A 165 6.46 -7.75 -4.93
N PHE A 166 6.00 -6.64 -4.33
CA PHE A 166 6.36 -6.35 -2.94
C PHE A 166 5.35 -6.90 -1.92
N ALA A 167 4.12 -7.20 -2.34
CA ALA A 167 3.11 -7.80 -1.48
C ALA A 167 2.11 -8.61 -2.29
N LEU A 168 1.64 -9.70 -1.69
CA LEU A 168 0.58 -10.55 -2.21
C LEU A 168 -0.56 -10.60 -1.18
N ASN A 169 -1.74 -10.06 -1.54
CA ASN A 169 -2.93 -10.19 -0.71
C ASN A 169 -3.69 -11.45 -1.10
N THR A 170 -3.90 -12.35 -0.16
CA THR A 170 -4.51 -13.65 -0.41
C THR A 170 -5.36 -14.14 0.76
N ASN A 171 -6.29 -15.02 0.50
CA ASN A 171 -7.00 -15.77 1.55
C ASN A 171 -6.20 -17.02 2.02
N GLY A 172 -5.05 -17.30 1.41
CA GLY A 172 -4.14 -18.38 1.77
C GLY A 172 -4.47 -19.75 1.17
N SER A 173 -5.68 -19.95 0.63
CA SER A 173 -6.16 -21.30 0.22
C SER A 173 -5.42 -21.93 -0.96
N HIS A 174 -4.66 -21.14 -1.71
CA HIS A 174 -3.86 -21.59 -2.85
C HIS A 174 -2.35 -21.58 -2.57
N LEU A 175 -1.94 -21.25 -1.35
CA LEU A 175 -0.53 -21.31 -0.96
C LEU A 175 -0.15 -22.76 -0.67
N THR A 176 0.68 -23.33 -1.53
CA THR A 176 1.27 -24.67 -1.38
C THR A 176 2.79 -24.57 -1.44
N GLN A 177 3.51 -25.66 -1.08
CA GLN A 177 4.97 -25.67 -1.18
C GLN A 177 5.42 -25.40 -2.63
N GLU A 178 4.74 -25.99 -3.61
CA GLU A 178 5.09 -25.82 -5.02
C GLU A 178 4.94 -24.35 -5.47
N VAL A 179 3.93 -23.63 -4.97
CA VAL A 179 3.76 -22.20 -5.27
C VAL A 179 4.89 -21.39 -4.63
N LEU A 180 5.27 -21.69 -3.39
CA LEU A 180 6.36 -20.99 -2.71
C LEU A 180 7.71 -21.26 -3.38
N ASP A 181 7.97 -22.51 -3.78
CA ASP A 181 9.19 -22.89 -4.48
C ASP A 181 9.29 -22.17 -5.83
N GLU A 182 8.18 -22.05 -6.55
CA GLU A 182 8.13 -21.34 -7.82
C GLU A 182 8.35 -19.83 -7.64
N LEU A 183 7.74 -19.19 -6.64
CA LEU A 183 8.00 -17.80 -6.31
C LEU A 183 9.49 -17.56 -6.01
N ARG A 184 10.12 -18.45 -5.25
CA ARG A 184 11.57 -18.38 -4.98
C ARG A 184 12.42 -18.56 -6.23
N SER A 185 12.04 -19.48 -7.12
CA SER A 185 12.76 -19.72 -8.37
C SER A 185 12.77 -18.48 -9.28
N ILE A 186 11.72 -17.66 -9.21
CA ILE A 186 11.60 -16.37 -9.90
C ILE A 186 12.42 -15.27 -9.19
N GLY A 187 12.80 -15.46 -7.94
CA GLY A 187 13.35 -14.41 -7.06
C GLY A 187 12.28 -13.51 -6.43
N CYS A 188 11.03 -13.99 -6.39
CA CYS A 188 9.89 -13.28 -5.83
C CYS A 188 9.77 -13.56 -4.34
N ASP A 189 10.01 -12.54 -3.50
CA ASP A 189 9.92 -12.60 -2.04
C ASP A 189 8.97 -11.50 -1.53
N PRO A 190 7.66 -11.63 -1.77
CA PRO A 190 6.68 -10.64 -1.38
C PRO A 190 6.33 -10.75 0.12
N GLU A 191 5.86 -9.65 0.71
CA GLU A 191 5.13 -9.74 1.96
C GLU A 191 3.80 -10.47 1.74
N MET A 192 3.65 -11.64 2.36
CA MET A 192 2.42 -12.44 2.30
C MET A 192 1.37 -11.85 3.20
N LYS A 193 0.38 -11.14 2.64
CA LYS A 193 -0.73 -10.53 3.38
C LYS A 193 -1.91 -11.48 3.40
N ILE A 194 -1.92 -12.36 4.40
CA ILE A 194 -2.91 -13.43 4.52
C ILE A 194 -4.08 -12.94 5.38
N SER A 195 -5.29 -13.19 4.89
CA SER A 195 -6.51 -12.86 5.62
C SER A 195 -6.73 -13.79 6.79
N PHE A 196 -6.97 -13.24 8.01
CA PHE A 196 -7.35 -14.01 9.18
C PHE A 196 -8.16 -13.17 10.18
N ASP A 197 -9.43 -13.50 10.41
CA ASP A 197 -10.36 -12.64 11.15
C ASP A 197 -10.57 -13.06 12.61
N GLY A 198 -9.66 -13.87 13.14
CA GLY A 198 -9.65 -14.30 14.53
C GLY A 198 -10.24 -15.68 14.78
N ILE A 199 -9.81 -16.27 15.88
CA ILE A 199 -10.14 -17.64 16.31
C ILE A 199 -11.67 -17.79 16.47
N GLY A 200 -12.22 -18.80 15.82
CA GLY A 200 -13.64 -19.17 15.88
C GLY A 200 -14.58 -18.28 15.04
N PHE A 201 -14.06 -17.24 14.37
CA PHE A 201 -14.88 -16.32 13.58
C PHE A 201 -14.47 -16.25 12.10
N HIS A 202 -13.31 -16.77 11.75
CA HIS A 202 -12.83 -16.70 10.38
C HIS A 202 -13.75 -17.43 9.40
N ASP A 203 -14.16 -18.64 9.68
CA ASP A 203 -15.07 -19.42 8.82
C ASP A 203 -16.41 -18.69 8.61
N TRP A 204 -16.96 -18.09 9.68
CA TRP A 204 -18.20 -17.33 9.61
C TRP A 204 -18.07 -16.12 8.66
N ILE A 205 -17.07 -15.27 8.87
CA ILE A 205 -16.92 -14.03 8.09
C ILE A 205 -16.53 -14.32 6.62
N ARG A 206 -15.77 -15.41 6.40
CA ARG A 206 -15.37 -15.87 5.05
C ARG A 206 -16.44 -16.72 4.37
N ARG A 207 -17.51 -17.12 5.09
CA ARG A 207 -18.59 -18.00 4.63
C ARG A 207 -18.04 -19.31 4.03
N ARG A 208 -17.01 -19.88 4.65
CA ARG A 208 -16.35 -21.11 4.20
C ARG A 208 -15.85 -21.92 5.39
N LYS A 209 -16.39 -23.13 5.53
CA LYS A 209 -15.94 -24.08 6.55
C LYS A 209 -14.50 -24.50 6.26
N GLY A 210 -13.65 -24.50 7.28
CA GLY A 210 -12.24 -24.85 7.21
C GLY A 210 -11.34 -23.71 6.68
N ALA A 211 -11.86 -22.51 6.47
CA ALA A 211 -11.06 -21.35 6.06
C ALA A 211 -10.05 -20.96 7.14
N GLU A 212 -10.43 -21.07 8.42
CA GLU A 212 -9.56 -20.79 9.57
C GLU A 212 -8.34 -21.70 9.58
N GLU A 213 -8.57 -23.01 9.50
CA GLU A 213 -7.49 -24.01 9.46
C GLU A 213 -6.57 -23.82 8.24
N SER A 214 -7.18 -23.58 7.07
CA SER A 214 -6.44 -23.33 5.82
C SER A 214 -5.57 -22.08 5.90
N ALA A 215 -6.08 -20.97 6.46
CA ALA A 215 -5.31 -19.74 6.60
C ALA A 215 -4.14 -19.90 7.59
N LEU A 216 -4.35 -20.58 8.72
CA LEU A 216 -3.30 -20.86 9.69
C LEU A 216 -2.23 -21.80 9.13
N ALA A 217 -2.63 -22.82 8.37
CA ALA A 217 -1.68 -23.72 7.67
C ALA A 217 -0.84 -22.94 6.64
N ALA A 218 -1.46 -22.08 5.87
CA ALA A 218 -0.77 -21.23 4.90
C ALA A 218 0.24 -20.27 5.57
N MET A 219 -0.13 -19.68 6.71
CA MET A 219 0.78 -18.80 7.48
C MET A 219 2.00 -19.56 7.99
N ARG A 220 1.80 -20.77 8.59
CA ARG A 220 2.90 -21.62 9.03
C ARG A 220 3.82 -21.98 7.88
N LEU A 221 3.25 -22.44 6.78
CA LEU A 221 4.00 -22.80 5.57
C LEU A 221 4.85 -21.62 5.05
N CYS A 222 4.29 -20.41 5.00
CA CYS A 222 5.04 -19.22 4.57
C CYS A 222 6.17 -18.87 5.55
N VAL A 223 5.92 -18.92 6.87
CA VAL A 223 6.94 -18.65 7.90
C VAL A 223 8.06 -19.68 7.85
N GLU A 224 7.74 -20.97 7.75
CA GLU A 224 8.70 -22.06 7.61
C GLU A 224 9.58 -21.91 6.36
N ASN A 225 9.03 -21.34 5.31
CA ASN A 225 9.76 -21.00 4.10
C ASN A 225 10.39 -19.58 4.15
N ALA A 226 10.47 -18.93 5.30
CA ALA A 226 11.08 -17.63 5.53
C ALA A 226 10.48 -16.47 4.73
N PHE A 227 9.20 -16.56 4.31
CA PHE A 227 8.47 -15.41 3.82
C PHE A 227 7.96 -14.55 4.97
N ARG A 228 7.98 -13.23 4.79
CA ARG A 228 7.34 -12.32 5.74
C ARG A 228 5.82 -12.42 5.63
N VAL A 229 5.16 -12.69 6.74
CA VAL A 229 3.70 -12.86 6.80
C VAL A 229 3.06 -11.74 7.61
N GLN A 230 2.09 -11.04 7.03
CA GLN A 230 1.21 -10.11 7.72
C GLN A 230 -0.21 -10.69 7.74
N ALA A 231 -0.81 -10.81 8.92
CA ALA A 231 -2.22 -11.16 9.06
C ALA A 231 -3.10 -9.91 8.89
N ASN A 232 -4.03 -9.94 7.91
CA ASN A 232 -5.05 -8.90 7.74
C ASN A 232 -6.35 -9.35 8.43
N THR A 233 -6.73 -8.68 9.50
CA THR A 233 -7.82 -9.06 10.40
C THR A 233 -8.94 -8.02 10.36
N GLN A 234 -10.13 -8.42 9.93
CA GLN A 234 -11.32 -7.58 10.01
C GLN A 234 -11.92 -7.64 11.41
N VAL A 235 -11.93 -6.51 12.10
CA VAL A 235 -12.44 -6.38 13.47
C VAL A 235 -13.86 -5.85 13.44
N ASN A 236 -14.75 -6.57 14.11
CA ASN A 236 -16.15 -6.23 14.25
C ASN A 236 -16.65 -6.59 15.68
N ARG A 237 -17.88 -6.23 15.99
CA ARG A 237 -18.45 -6.44 17.35
C ARG A 237 -18.48 -7.91 17.77
N LYS A 238 -18.59 -8.85 16.82
CA LYS A 238 -18.63 -10.28 17.13
C LYS A 238 -17.27 -10.87 17.48
N ASN A 239 -16.19 -10.43 16.82
CA ASN A 239 -14.88 -11.04 16.98
C ASN A 239 -13.87 -10.21 17.81
N VAL A 240 -14.16 -8.96 18.13
CA VAL A 240 -13.21 -8.05 18.81
C VAL A 240 -12.65 -8.62 20.12
N HIS A 241 -13.44 -9.43 20.84
CA HIS A 241 -13.02 -10.05 22.09
C HIS A 241 -11.99 -11.18 21.90
N THR A 242 -11.81 -11.68 20.69
CA THR A 242 -10.82 -12.73 20.38
C THR A 242 -9.46 -12.16 19.91
N MET A 243 -9.29 -10.86 19.82
CA MET A 243 -8.09 -10.26 19.21
C MET A 243 -6.81 -10.57 20.01
N MET A 244 -6.85 -10.58 21.34
CA MET A 244 -5.68 -10.93 22.14
C MET A 244 -5.26 -12.42 22.02
N PRO A 245 -6.16 -13.41 22.19
CA PRO A 245 -5.80 -14.81 21.92
C PRO A 245 -5.39 -15.03 20.43
N THR A 246 -5.99 -14.32 19.49
CA THR A 246 -5.59 -14.38 18.08
C THR A 246 -4.16 -13.84 17.88
N ALA A 247 -3.83 -12.69 18.48
CA ALA A 247 -2.49 -12.14 18.41
C ALA A 247 -1.44 -13.10 19.00
N ARG A 248 -1.74 -13.75 20.11
CA ARG A 248 -0.84 -14.76 20.71
C ARG A 248 -0.61 -15.94 19.78
N LEU A 249 -1.68 -16.49 19.18
CA LEU A 249 -1.57 -17.58 18.22
C LEU A 249 -0.70 -17.21 17.01
N LEU A 250 -0.88 -15.98 16.49
CA LEU A 250 -0.12 -15.50 15.33
C LEU A 250 1.36 -15.22 15.69
N ASP A 251 1.63 -14.68 16.87
CA ASP A 251 2.99 -14.49 17.40
C ASP A 251 3.71 -15.85 17.57
N ASP A 252 3.02 -16.85 18.15
CA ASP A 252 3.54 -18.23 18.31
C ASP A 252 3.84 -18.92 16.96
N ILE A 253 3.11 -18.57 15.89
CA ILE A 253 3.39 -19.05 14.53
C ILE A 253 4.62 -18.36 13.94
N GLY A 254 4.98 -17.17 14.39
CA GLY A 254 6.04 -16.33 13.85
C GLY A 254 5.56 -15.36 12.77
N VAL A 255 4.27 -15.04 12.74
CA VAL A 255 3.74 -13.95 11.90
C VAL A 255 4.39 -12.63 12.33
N HIS A 256 4.93 -11.86 11.37
CA HIS A 256 5.70 -10.67 11.73
C HIS A 256 4.83 -9.45 12.05
N ALA A 257 3.60 -9.39 11.51
CA ALA A 257 2.68 -8.28 11.75
C ALA A 257 1.21 -8.71 11.74
N MET A 258 0.41 -8.12 12.61
CA MET A 258 -1.06 -8.23 12.58
C MET A 258 -1.69 -6.87 12.35
N ARG A 259 -2.50 -6.77 11.30
CA ARG A 259 -3.22 -5.55 10.96
C ARG A 259 -4.69 -5.68 11.31
N LEU A 260 -5.14 -4.94 12.33
CA LEU A 260 -6.49 -4.89 12.85
C LEU A 260 -7.29 -3.80 12.11
N ILE A 261 -8.15 -4.21 11.20
CA ILE A 261 -8.91 -3.32 10.31
C ILE A 261 -10.35 -3.26 10.79
N ARG A 262 -10.86 -2.08 11.13
CA ARG A 262 -12.29 -1.92 11.42
C ARG A 262 -13.10 -2.35 10.20
N THR A 263 -14.04 -3.27 10.38
CA THR A 263 -14.95 -3.64 9.30
C THR A 263 -15.81 -2.44 8.92
N THR A 264 -15.75 -2.05 7.65
CA THR A 264 -16.41 -0.85 7.15
C THR A 264 -17.83 -1.17 6.71
N GLU A 265 -18.71 -0.17 6.77
CA GLU A 265 -20.10 -0.21 6.32
C GLU A 265 -20.16 -0.27 4.78
N VAL A 266 -19.90 -1.46 4.22
CA VAL A 266 -20.11 -1.71 2.78
C VAL A 266 -21.47 -2.38 2.58
N PRO A 267 -22.16 -2.17 1.43
CA PRO A 267 -23.52 -2.66 1.21
C PRO A 267 -23.70 -4.14 1.53
N ARG A 268 -22.71 -4.96 1.16
CA ARG A 268 -22.74 -6.40 1.43
C ARG A 268 -22.65 -6.74 2.91
N TRP A 269 -21.82 -6.03 3.68
CA TRP A 269 -21.72 -6.21 5.11
C TRP A 269 -23.01 -5.77 5.81
N GLU A 270 -23.55 -4.61 5.44
CA GLU A 270 -24.81 -4.08 5.97
C GLU A 270 -25.98 -5.04 5.74
N ALA A 271 -26.04 -5.67 4.55
CA ALA A 271 -27.08 -6.66 4.23
C ALA A 271 -26.95 -7.97 5.02
N ASN A 272 -25.73 -8.39 5.39
CA ASN A 272 -25.50 -9.71 6.00
C ASN A 272 -25.21 -9.66 7.52
N ALA A 273 -24.71 -8.56 8.04
CA ALA A 273 -24.35 -8.40 9.46
C ALA A 273 -24.45 -6.94 9.94
N PRO A 274 -25.63 -6.30 9.82
CA PRO A 274 -25.81 -4.85 10.06
C PRO A 274 -25.40 -4.44 11.48
N ASP A 275 -25.67 -5.28 12.49
CA ASP A 275 -25.39 -4.99 13.89
C ASP A 275 -23.94 -5.30 14.32
N ALA A 276 -23.13 -5.81 13.42
CA ALA A 276 -21.78 -6.25 13.76
C ALA A 276 -20.71 -5.17 13.53
N CYS A 277 -21.01 -4.04 12.88
CA CYS A 277 -20.07 -2.93 12.78
C CYS A 277 -19.83 -2.29 14.16
N LEU A 278 -18.55 -2.02 14.46
CA LEU A 278 -18.18 -1.17 15.58
C LEU A 278 -18.32 0.30 15.16
N GLY A 279 -18.94 1.13 15.98
CA GLY A 279 -18.84 2.58 15.84
C GLY A 279 -17.38 3.02 15.96
N LEU A 280 -17.04 4.22 15.47
CA LEU A 280 -15.66 4.70 15.50
C LEU A 280 -15.11 4.81 16.93
N GLU A 281 -15.91 5.37 17.85
CA GLU A 281 -15.51 5.52 19.24
C GLU A 281 -15.40 4.17 19.97
N GLU A 282 -16.35 3.26 19.73
CA GLU A 282 -16.30 1.90 20.25
C GLU A 282 -15.06 1.16 19.75
N TYR A 283 -14.74 1.31 18.47
CA TYR A 283 -13.54 0.72 17.88
C TYR A 283 -12.27 1.25 18.56
N TYR A 284 -12.15 2.57 18.75
CA TYR A 284 -11.00 3.17 19.40
C TYR A 284 -10.85 2.70 20.86
N ALA A 285 -11.96 2.62 21.62
CA ALA A 285 -11.94 2.11 22.98
C ALA A 285 -11.44 0.67 23.03
N ARG A 286 -11.98 -0.22 22.18
CA ARG A 286 -11.55 -1.61 22.09
C ARG A 286 -10.09 -1.78 21.67
N MET A 287 -9.63 -0.95 20.71
CA MET A 287 -8.23 -0.99 20.27
C MET A 287 -7.28 -0.43 21.33
N LEU A 288 -7.70 0.55 22.11
CA LEU A 288 -6.89 1.06 23.23
C LEU A 288 -6.69 -0.03 24.30
N ASP A 289 -7.77 -0.72 24.68
CA ASP A 289 -7.70 -1.85 25.62
C ASP A 289 -6.80 -2.96 25.08
N PHE A 290 -6.92 -3.28 23.78
CA PHE A 290 -6.06 -4.25 23.10
C PHE A 290 -4.59 -3.79 23.14
N CYS A 291 -4.28 -2.56 22.75
CA CYS A 291 -2.90 -2.04 22.74
C CYS A 291 -2.26 -2.06 24.13
N ARG A 292 -3.02 -1.69 25.18
CA ARG A 292 -2.56 -1.77 26.57
C ARG A 292 -2.23 -3.22 26.97
N ALA A 293 -3.14 -4.15 26.71
CA ALA A 293 -2.94 -5.56 27.02
C ALA A 293 -1.77 -6.16 26.21
N TYR A 294 -1.65 -5.76 24.94
CA TYR A 294 -0.57 -6.22 24.06
C TYR A 294 0.80 -5.71 24.52
N ALA A 295 0.91 -4.45 24.90
CA ALA A 295 2.14 -3.86 25.42
C ALA A 295 2.65 -4.56 26.67
N ALA A 296 1.76 -5.12 27.50
CA ALA A 296 2.08 -5.87 28.71
C ALA A 296 2.33 -7.38 28.46
N SER A 297 2.11 -7.88 27.25
CA SER A 297 2.08 -9.32 26.97
C SER A 297 3.45 -9.96 26.72
N GLY A 298 4.44 -9.18 26.35
CA GLY A 298 5.77 -9.65 25.94
C GLY A 298 5.85 -10.25 24.54
N MET A 299 4.75 -10.22 23.74
CA MET A 299 4.75 -10.64 22.34
C MET A 299 5.61 -9.71 21.47
N GLY A 300 6.18 -10.24 20.40
CA GLY A 300 7.15 -9.54 19.54
C GLY A 300 6.62 -9.11 18.16
N MET A 301 5.42 -9.52 17.79
CA MET A 301 4.82 -9.24 16.49
C MET A 301 4.40 -7.76 16.36
N ASP A 302 4.66 -7.12 15.23
CA ASP A 302 4.20 -5.75 14.96
C ASP A 302 2.67 -5.69 14.90
N ILE A 303 2.10 -4.65 15.50
CA ILE A 303 0.64 -4.41 15.48
C ILE A 303 0.32 -3.13 14.71
N GLU A 304 -0.64 -3.23 13.81
CA GLU A 304 -1.21 -2.09 13.11
C GLU A 304 -2.72 -2.02 13.31
N THR A 305 -3.23 -1.06 14.08
CA THR A 305 -4.65 -0.80 14.16
C THR A 305 -5.10 0.20 13.10
N TRP A 306 -6.29 0.02 12.54
CA TRP A 306 -6.81 0.90 11.50
C TRP A 306 -7.02 2.33 12.02
N GLN A 307 -6.44 3.33 11.35
CA GLN A 307 -6.57 4.76 11.66
C GLN A 307 -6.30 5.15 13.14
N PHE A 308 -5.55 4.35 13.89
CA PHE A 308 -5.34 4.58 15.32
C PHE A 308 -3.85 4.49 15.70
N VAL A 309 -3.32 3.32 16.02
CA VAL A 309 -1.95 3.11 16.52
C VAL A 309 -1.24 2.03 15.73
N GLY A 310 0.05 2.21 15.48
CA GLY A 310 0.98 1.14 15.10
C GLY A 310 1.97 0.92 16.23
N MET A 311 2.24 -0.35 16.58
CA MET A 311 3.15 -0.73 17.65
C MET A 311 4.30 -1.57 17.11
N ARG A 312 5.51 -1.32 17.60
CA ARG A 312 6.73 -2.08 17.31
C ARG A 312 7.33 -2.59 18.62
N PRO A 313 6.98 -3.79 19.05
CA PRO A 313 7.43 -4.33 20.33
C PRO A 313 8.95 -4.52 20.44
N GLN A 314 9.61 -4.81 19.33
CA GLN A 314 11.05 -5.07 19.25
C GLN A 314 11.90 -3.92 19.82
N ASP A 315 11.50 -2.67 19.59
CA ASP A 315 12.15 -1.46 20.09
C ASP A 315 11.28 -0.69 21.10
N ARG A 316 10.16 -1.27 21.52
CA ARG A 316 9.16 -0.65 22.41
C ARG A 316 8.74 0.74 21.91
N SER A 317 8.45 0.84 20.63
CA SER A 317 7.99 2.09 20.03
C SER A 317 6.59 1.97 19.44
N PHE A 318 5.93 3.11 19.29
CA PHE A 318 4.63 3.23 18.64
C PHE A 318 4.54 4.50 17.80
N TYR A 319 3.60 4.54 16.91
CA TYR A 319 3.25 5.73 16.14
C TYR A 319 1.75 5.88 16.00
N LEU A 320 1.31 7.12 15.93
CA LEU A 320 -0.10 7.50 15.84
C LEU A 320 -0.47 7.67 14.37
N LYS A 321 -1.29 6.80 13.83
CA LYS A 321 -1.73 6.86 12.41
C LYS A 321 -2.53 8.13 12.04
N PRO A 322 -3.29 8.76 12.94
CA PRO A 322 -3.91 10.05 12.69
C PRO A 322 -2.90 11.20 12.52
N VAL A 323 -1.73 11.13 13.15
CA VAL A 323 -0.68 12.14 13.04
C VAL A 323 0.18 11.87 11.82
N LYS A 324 0.19 12.80 10.89
CA LYS A 324 0.81 12.65 9.58
C LYS A 324 2.01 13.56 9.37
N PHE A 325 1.93 14.77 9.91
CA PHE A 325 2.91 15.81 9.73
C PHE A 325 3.44 16.30 11.07
N ALA A 326 4.69 16.74 11.10
CA ALA A 326 5.17 17.64 12.14
C ALA A 326 4.47 19.00 11.99
N SER A 327 4.37 19.75 13.09
CA SER A 327 3.70 21.06 13.08
C SER A 327 4.26 21.96 11.97
N GLY A 328 3.38 22.48 11.13
CA GLY A 328 3.73 23.39 10.05
C GLY A 328 4.29 22.74 8.77
N SER A 329 4.64 21.45 8.76
CA SER A 329 5.26 20.81 7.60
C SER A 329 4.32 20.64 6.39
N HIS A 330 3.00 20.58 6.62
CA HIS A 330 1.99 20.47 5.55
C HIS A 330 1.83 21.74 4.71
N HIS A 331 2.24 22.90 5.23
CA HIS A 331 2.22 24.17 4.48
C HIS A 331 3.15 24.16 3.26
N ASN A 332 4.01 23.15 3.14
CA ASN A 332 4.96 22.98 2.04
C ASN A 332 4.48 21.94 1.00
N GLY A 333 3.17 21.76 0.82
CA GLY A 333 2.62 20.86 -0.20
C GLY A 333 2.60 19.38 0.21
N GLY A 334 2.36 19.08 1.49
CA GLY A 334 2.23 17.70 1.96
C GLY A 334 0.93 17.04 1.48
N TYR A 335 1.05 15.88 0.81
CA TYR A 335 -0.11 15.17 0.27
C TYR A 335 -1.04 14.65 1.35
N CYS A 336 -2.35 14.72 1.09
CA CYS A 336 -3.39 14.25 2.02
C CYS A 336 -3.31 12.75 2.27
N CYS A 337 -2.92 11.97 1.27
CA CYS A 337 -2.81 10.53 1.38
C CYS A 337 -1.53 10.00 0.75
N ASN A 338 -0.61 9.46 1.56
CA ASN A 338 0.62 8.84 1.05
C ASN A 338 0.34 7.60 0.19
N CYS A 339 -0.74 6.85 0.48
CA CYS A 339 -1.07 5.67 -0.31
C CYS A 339 -1.44 6.05 -1.74
N THR A 340 -2.30 7.05 -1.91
CA THR A 340 -2.77 7.47 -3.23
C THR A 340 -1.68 8.16 -4.05
N HIS A 341 -0.75 8.84 -3.39
CA HIS A 341 0.32 9.58 -4.06
C HIS A 341 1.46 8.70 -4.61
N ILE A 342 1.69 7.53 -4.01
CA ILE A 342 2.81 6.65 -4.40
C ILE A 342 2.36 5.37 -5.10
N MET A 343 1.08 5.04 -5.06
CA MET A 343 0.55 3.78 -5.55
C MET A 343 -0.78 3.98 -6.27
N ALA A 344 -0.79 3.75 -7.57
CA ALA A 344 -2.02 3.66 -8.33
C ALA A 344 -2.70 2.30 -8.06
N ALA A 345 -4.02 2.27 -7.94
CA ALA A 345 -4.76 1.01 -7.87
C ALA A 345 -5.51 0.79 -9.18
N VAL A 346 -5.46 -0.44 -9.68
CA VAL A 346 -6.10 -0.86 -10.92
C VAL A 346 -7.02 -2.03 -10.62
N THR A 347 -8.30 -1.90 -10.97
CA THR A 347 -9.31 -2.93 -10.75
C THR A 347 -9.27 -4.01 -11.82
N SER A 348 -10.01 -5.10 -11.61
CA SER A 348 -10.13 -6.19 -12.59
C SER A 348 -10.87 -5.76 -13.88
N GLU A 349 -11.61 -4.67 -13.84
CA GLU A 349 -12.31 -4.04 -14.98
C GLU A 349 -11.45 -3.03 -15.74
N GLY A 350 -10.20 -2.83 -15.31
CA GLY A 350 -9.32 -1.84 -15.90
C GLY A 350 -9.49 -0.40 -15.36
N GLU A 351 -10.39 -0.18 -14.40
CA GLU A 351 -10.56 1.15 -13.80
C GLU A 351 -9.33 1.53 -12.95
N ILE A 352 -8.82 2.75 -13.14
CA ILE A 352 -7.83 3.32 -12.26
C ILE A 352 -8.51 4.05 -11.09
N VAL A 353 -8.11 3.72 -9.87
CA VAL A 353 -8.66 4.30 -8.64
C VAL A 353 -7.55 4.72 -7.69
N PRO A 354 -7.75 5.74 -6.84
CA PRO A 354 -6.71 6.21 -5.92
C PRO A 354 -6.31 5.17 -4.87
N CYS A 355 -7.24 4.31 -4.45
CA CYS A 355 -6.95 3.13 -3.62
C CYS A 355 -8.12 2.14 -3.70
N ASN A 356 -7.85 0.86 -3.39
CA ASN A 356 -8.88 -0.18 -3.43
C ASN A 356 -10.07 0.09 -2.49
N GLN A 357 -9.88 0.81 -1.39
CA GLN A 357 -10.98 1.17 -0.49
C GLN A 357 -12.00 2.11 -1.17
N MET A 358 -11.57 2.92 -2.13
CA MET A 358 -12.46 3.80 -2.88
C MET A 358 -13.20 3.09 -4.02
N SER A 359 -12.67 1.99 -4.54
CA SER A 359 -13.19 1.34 -5.76
C SER A 359 -14.69 1.05 -5.68
N GLY A 360 -15.15 0.40 -4.62
CA GLY A 360 -16.55 0.08 -4.43
C GLY A 360 -17.46 1.30 -4.28
N TYR A 361 -16.96 2.39 -3.68
CA TYR A 361 -17.72 3.64 -3.54
C TYR A 361 -17.82 4.40 -4.85
N LEU A 362 -16.70 4.54 -5.58
CA LEU A 362 -16.68 5.19 -6.89
C LEU A 362 -17.59 4.44 -7.88
N LEU A 363 -17.52 3.11 -7.89
CA LEU A 363 -18.40 2.28 -8.71
C LEU A 363 -19.89 2.49 -8.36
N LYS A 364 -20.25 2.46 -7.07
CA LYS A 364 -21.62 2.70 -6.60
C LYS A 364 -22.15 4.07 -7.03
N LEU A 365 -21.29 5.07 -7.10
CA LEU A 365 -21.61 6.43 -7.51
C LEU A 365 -21.56 6.62 -9.04
N GLY A 366 -21.16 5.62 -9.82
CA GLY A 366 -20.98 5.73 -11.27
C GLY A 366 -19.83 6.65 -11.67
N ILE A 367 -18.82 6.80 -10.81
CA ILE A 367 -17.67 7.68 -11.05
C ILE A 367 -16.52 6.86 -11.58
N SER A 368 -16.10 7.11 -12.83
CA SER A 368 -14.84 6.61 -13.40
C SER A 368 -13.80 7.74 -13.42
N LEU A 369 -12.57 7.40 -13.03
CA LEU A 369 -11.41 8.30 -13.11
C LEU A 369 -10.52 7.97 -14.32
N GLY A 370 -10.90 6.97 -15.08
CA GLY A 370 -10.28 6.47 -16.28
C GLY A 370 -10.14 4.95 -16.30
N ASN A 371 -10.06 4.39 -17.52
CA ASN A 371 -10.05 2.96 -17.73
C ASN A 371 -8.94 2.55 -18.71
N LEU A 372 -8.15 1.57 -18.35
CA LEU A 372 -6.98 1.08 -19.11
C LEU A 372 -7.35 0.35 -20.41
N HIS A 373 -8.59 -0.11 -20.56
CA HIS A 373 -9.05 -0.68 -21.83
C HIS A 373 -9.33 0.38 -22.91
N THR A 374 -9.40 1.67 -22.53
CA THR A 374 -9.71 2.78 -23.45
C THR A 374 -8.65 3.87 -23.49
N THR A 375 -7.78 3.92 -22.48
CA THR A 375 -6.83 5.02 -22.29
C THR A 375 -5.51 4.45 -21.77
N SER A 376 -4.38 4.89 -22.30
CA SER A 376 -3.06 4.40 -21.86
C SER A 376 -2.75 4.78 -20.41
N LEU A 377 -1.96 3.93 -19.74
CA LEU A 377 -1.52 4.20 -18.36
C LEU A 377 -0.78 5.54 -18.27
N ARG A 378 0.07 5.86 -19.24
CA ARG A 378 0.79 7.15 -19.30
C ARG A 378 -0.16 8.34 -19.31
N GLU A 379 -1.22 8.27 -20.11
CA GLU A 379 -2.23 9.32 -20.19
C GLU A 379 -3.02 9.46 -18.88
N LEU A 380 -3.42 8.34 -18.27
CA LEU A 380 -4.09 8.32 -16.96
C LEU A 380 -3.21 8.85 -15.82
N LEU A 381 -1.92 8.61 -15.87
CA LEU A 381 -0.94 9.11 -14.91
C LEU A 381 -0.39 10.51 -15.24
N SER A 382 -0.92 11.19 -16.26
CA SER A 382 -0.57 12.56 -16.62
C SER A 382 -1.50 13.57 -15.91
N ASP A 383 -1.87 14.67 -16.55
CA ASP A 383 -2.78 15.66 -15.95
C ASP A 383 -4.24 15.30 -16.23
N GLY A 384 -4.87 14.60 -15.29
CA GLY A 384 -6.24 14.11 -15.42
C GLY A 384 -7.04 14.08 -14.11
N ALA A 385 -8.25 13.53 -14.17
CA ALA A 385 -9.13 13.40 -12.99
C ALA A 385 -8.49 12.55 -11.91
N TYR A 386 -7.82 11.45 -12.32
CA TYR A 386 -7.13 10.55 -11.40
C TYR A 386 -5.98 11.26 -10.66
N THR A 387 -5.06 11.90 -11.39
CA THR A 387 -3.87 12.52 -10.80
C THR A 387 -4.21 13.68 -9.86
N ARG A 388 -5.24 14.47 -10.17
CA ARG A 388 -5.73 15.54 -9.28
C ARG A 388 -6.20 14.98 -7.94
N ILE A 389 -6.91 13.86 -7.93
CA ILE A 389 -7.37 13.22 -6.69
C ILE A 389 -6.22 12.54 -5.96
N ALA A 390 -5.36 11.83 -6.68
CA ALA A 390 -4.24 11.10 -6.08
C ALA A 390 -3.20 12.05 -5.44
N ASN A 391 -3.00 13.21 -6.04
CA ASN A 391 -2.03 14.22 -5.58
C ASN A 391 -2.65 15.36 -4.76
N MET A 392 -3.93 15.24 -4.37
CA MET A 392 -4.59 16.21 -3.50
C MET A 392 -3.74 16.48 -2.25
N ASP A 393 -3.46 17.74 -2.00
CA ASP A 393 -2.67 18.19 -0.87
C ASP A 393 -3.52 18.85 0.24
N ALA A 394 -2.87 19.28 1.31
CA ALA A 394 -3.55 19.91 2.42
C ALA A 394 -4.12 21.29 2.05
N GLN A 395 -3.55 21.98 1.06
CA GLN A 395 -4.05 23.28 0.59
C GLN A 395 -5.35 23.12 -0.18
N ASP A 396 -5.46 22.06 -1.01
CA ASP A 396 -6.70 21.74 -1.72
C ASP A 396 -7.86 21.52 -0.75
N LEU A 397 -7.60 20.81 0.38
CA LEU A 397 -8.62 20.59 1.40
C LEU A 397 -8.98 21.88 2.16
N ALA A 398 -8.01 22.71 2.48
CA ALA A 398 -8.26 24.00 3.10
C ALA A 398 -9.08 24.90 2.18
N ALA A 399 -8.74 24.94 0.88
CA ALA A 399 -9.44 25.74 -0.13
C ALA A 399 -10.90 25.27 -0.38
N ALA A 400 -11.21 23.98 -0.12
CA ALA A 400 -12.55 23.45 -0.24
C ALA A 400 -13.55 24.05 0.77
N GLY A 401 -13.06 24.73 1.83
CA GLY A 401 -13.89 25.48 2.77
C GLY A 401 -14.69 24.65 3.77
N HIS A 402 -14.37 23.34 3.90
CA HIS A 402 -14.99 22.47 4.89
C HIS A 402 -14.35 22.61 6.28
N LYS A 403 -14.75 21.78 7.24
CA LYS A 403 -14.25 21.80 8.64
C LYS A 403 -12.72 21.88 8.74
N CYS A 404 -12.00 21.23 7.81
CA CYS A 404 -10.53 21.24 7.80
C CYS A 404 -9.91 22.63 7.65
N ALA A 405 -10.57 23.58 6.97
CA ALA A 405 -10.06 24.92 6.70
C ALA A 405 -9.77 25.73 8.00
N THR A 406 -10.52 25.46 9.07
CA THR A 406 -10.39 26.18 10.37
C THR A 406 -10.03 25.26 11.53
N CYS A 407 -9.74 24.00 11.26
CA CYS A 407 -9.46 23.00 12.28
C CYS A 407 -8.07 23.22 12.94
N PRO A 408 -7.96 23.36 14.27
CA PRO A 408 -6.68 23.55 14.95
C PRO A 408 -5.75 22.34 14.83
N HIS A 409 -6.29 21.14 14.56
CA HIS A 409 -5.51 19.90 14.42
C HIS A 409 -5.08 19.61 12.98
N PHE A 410 -5.49 20.46 12.03
CA PHE A 410 -5.20 20.22 10.62
C PHE A 410 -3.71 20.14 10.31
N SER A 411 -2.90 20.92 11.04
CA SER A 411 -1.43 20.90 10.94
C SER A 411 -0.81 19.53 11.19
N TYR A 412 -1.42 18.70 11.99
CA TYR A 412 -0.95 17.34 12.26
C TYR A 412 -1.62 16.29 11.39
N CYS A 413 -2.94 16.39 11.17
CA CYS A 413 -3.71 15.35 10.51
C CYS A 413 -3.73 15.44 8.98
N GLY A 414 -3.63 16.65 8.41
CA GLY A 414 -3.66 16.89 6.97
C GLY A 414 -4.95 16.40 6.28
N GLY A 415 -6.09 16.43 7.00
CA GLY A 415 -7.41 16.10 6.47
C GLY A 415 -7.79 14.62 6.42
N GLY A 416 -6.84 13.71 6.60
CA GLY A 416 -7.12 12.28 6.78
C GLY A 416 -7.38 11.46 5.51
N CYS A 417 -8.18 10.40 5.65
CA CYS A 417 -8.48 9.43 4.58
C CYS A 417 -9.57 9.97 3.64
N ARG A 418 -9.25 10.10 2.36
CA ARG A 418 -10.19 10.61 1.35
C ARG A 418 -11.36 9.65 1.10
N ALA A 419 -11.14 8.33 1.26
CA ALA A 419 -12.22 7.35 1.15
C ALA A 419 -13.26 7.52 2.28
N LEU A 420 -12.83 7.85 3.50
CA LEU A 420 -13.74 8.12 4.61
C LEU A 420 -14.46 9.47 4.43
N GLY A 421 -13.77 10.50 3.92
CA GLY A 421 -14.41 11.75 3.54
C GLY A 421 -15.56 11.49 2.56
N LEU A 422 -15.33 10.75 1.49
CA LEU A 422 -16.37 10.39 0.52
C LEU A 422 -17.51 9.58 1.16
N LEU A 423 -17.18 8.55 1.94
CA LEU A 423 -18.16 7.65 2.56
C LEU A 423 -19.12 8.39 3.51
N PHE A 424 -18.59 9.28 4.34
CA PHE A 424 -19.37 9.91 5.42
C PHE A 424 -19.90 11.31 5.06
N SER A 425 -19.52 11.88 3.91
CA SER A 425 -20.01 13.20 3.48
C SER A 425 -21.48 13.20 3.02
N GLY A 426 -22.00 12.05 2.59
CA GLY A 426 -23.29 11.97 1.91
C GLY A 426 -23.27 12.52 0.46
N GLU A 427 -22.12 12.97 -0.04
CA GLU A 427 -21.96 13.44 -1.40
C GLU A 427 -21.99 12.29 -2.41
N THR A 428 -22.51 12.59 -3.60
CA THR A 428 -22.59 11.64 -4.73
C THR A 428 -21.59 11.93 -5.83
N THR A 429 -20.66 12.86 -5.58
CA THR A 429 -19.63 13.30 -6.54
C THR A 429 -18.24 13.24 -5.90
N THR A 430 -17.20 13.42 -6.70
CA THR A 430 -15.80 13.52 -6.21
C THR A 430 -15.58 14.65 -5.19
N ARG A 431 -16.51 15.59 -5.05
CA ARG A 431 -16.48 16.61 -3.99
C ARG A 431 -16.43 15.98 -2.59
N GLY A 432 -17.05 14.81 -2.39
CA GLY A 432 -16.99 14.07 -1.13
C GLY A 432 -15.57 13.73 -0.69
N LEU A 433 -14.62 13.66 -1.62
CA LEU A 433 -13.21 13.42 -1.30
C LEU A 433 -12.53 14.61 -0.59
N THR A 434 -13.15 15.79 -0.57
CA THR A 434 -12.61 16.99 0.11
C THR A 434 -13.12 17.14 1.53
N TYR A 435 -14.08 16.32 1.97
CA TYR A 435 -14.61 16.37 3.33
C TYR A 435 -13.64 15.79 4.35
N GLU A 436 -13.88 16.10 5.60
CA GLU A 436 -13.10 15.60 6.73
C GLU A 436 -13.19 14.08 6.88
N ASP A 437 -12.15 13.50 7.45
CA ASP A 437 -12.12 12.11 7.91
C ASP A 437 -12.67 12.03 9.35
N PRO A 438 -13.87 11.47 9.57
CA PRO A 438 -14.50 11.46 10.89
C PRO A 438 -13.71 10.65 11.93
N ALA A 439 -12.96 9.63 11.50
CA ALA A 439 -12.11 8.86 12.41
C ALA A 439 -10.96 9.72 12.96
N LYS A 440 -10.30 10.52 12.10
CA LYS A 440 -9.26 11.43 12.56
C LYS A 440 -9.80 12.61 13.35
N CYS A 441 -10.95 13.16 12.98
CA CYS A 441 -11.61 14.17 13.79
C CYS A 441 -11.88 13.65 15.20
N LEU A 442 -12.48 12.47 15.33
CA LEU A 442 -12.72 11.82 16.60
C LEU A 442 -11.44 11.62 17.42
N PHE A 443 -10.33 11.22 16.75
CA PHE A 443 -9.06 10.99 17.45
C PHE A 443 -8.59 12.24 18.19
N PHE A 444 -8.59 13.38 17.53
CA PHE A 444 -8.10 14.64 18.13
C PHE A 444 -9.13 15.25 19.06
N GLU A 445 -10.40 15.35 18.67
CA GLU A 445 -11.46 15.99 19.44
C GLU A 445 -11.89 15.16 20.67
N GLY A 446 -11.76 13.84 20.58
CA GLY A 446 -12.09 12.90 21.66
C GLY A 446 -10.97 12.67 22.69
N GLY A 447 -9.83 13.39 22.59
CA GLY A 447 -8.72 13.24 23.52
C GLY A 447 -8.04 11.86 23.47
N TRP A 448 -8.11 11.19 22.31
CA TRP A 448 -7.51 9.85 22.14
C TRP A 448 -5.98 9.88 22.11
N TYR A 449 -5.41 11.01 21.76
CA TYR A 449 -3.96 11.23 21.83
C TYR A 449 -3.40 10.96 23.23
N ASP A 450 -3.94 11.64 24.24
CA ASP A 450 -3.49 11.51 25.62
C ASP A 450 -3.77 10.11 26.19
N ARG A 451 -4.93 9.54 25.88
CA ARG A 451 -5.29 8.18 26.30
C ARG A 451 -4.32 7.12 25.75
N VAL A 452 -3.84 7.27 24.51
CA VAL A 452 -2.85 6.34 23.93
C VAL A 452 -1.50 6.50 24.60
N ARG A 453 -1.05 7.74 24.85
CA ARG A 453 0.21 7.99 25.55
C ARG A 453 0.22 7.41 26.96
N GLU A 454 -0.88 7.58 27.69
CA GLU A 454 -1.04 6.96 29.02
C GLU A 454 -1.06 5.41 28.95
N ALA A 455 -1.77 4.84 27.96
CA ALA A 455 -1.86 3.38 27.80
C ALA A 455 -0.54 2.73 27.41
N LEU A 456 0.34 3.46 26.72
CA LEU A 456 1.65 3.02 26.23
C LEU A 456 2.80 3.74 26.97
N ASP A 457 2.59 4.07 28.24
CA ASP A 457 3.65 4.66 29.07
C ASP A 457 4.91 3.77 29.08
N GLY A 458 6.08 4.40 28.97
CA GLY A 458 7.36 3.72 28.82
C GLY A 458 7.66 3.17 27.40
N TRP A 459 6.81 3.46 26.42
CA TRP A 459 7.07 3.23 24.99
C TRP A 459 7.47 4.56 24.30
N THR A 460 8.36 4.46 23.30
CA THR A 460 8.81 5.65 22.54
C THR A 460 7.78 6.01 21.48
N ASN A 461 7.23 7.23 21.52
CA ASN A 461 6.36 7.74 20.45
C ASN A 461 7.20 8.20 19.25
N LEU A 462 6.99 7.60 18.10
CA LEU A 462 7.67 7.95 16.83
C LEU A 462 6.88 8.96 15.99
N SER A 463 5.74 9.45 16.48
CA SER A 463 4.92 10.41 15.72
C SER A 463 5.54 11.81 15.76
N PRO A 464 5.46 12.57 14.66
CA PRO A 464 6.10 13.88 14.55
C PRO A 464 5.46 14.98 15.43
N ILE A 465 4.43 14.65 16.21
CA ILE A 465 3.73 15.61 17.08
C ILE A 465 4.54 16.02 18.32
N ASP A 466 5.46 15.14 18.73
CA ASP A 466 6.33 15.36 19.91
C ASP A 466 7.76 15.79 19.50
N ALA A 467 7.99 16.08 18.22
CA ALA A 467 9.30 16.46 17.66
C ALA A 467 9.49 18.00 17.66
#